data_209abf4203b61d61cdc3a922d3cf44c9
#
_entry.id   209abf4203b61d61cdc3a922d3cf44c9
#
_cell.length_a   1.000
_cell.length_b   1.000
_cell.length_c   1.000
_cell.angle_alpha   90.00
_cell.angle_beta   90.00
_cell.angle_gamma   90.00
#
_symmetry.space_group_name_H-M   'P 1'
#
loop_
_entity.id
_entity.type
_entity.pdbx_description
1 polymer ?
#
loop_
_entity_poly.entity_id
_entity_poly.type
_entity_poly.pdbx_seq_one_letter_code
_entity_poly.pdbx_strand_id
1 'polypeptide(L)'
;MILIVLIVFTGCGQNRITEKEEKKETVESEMNAEAKKAAQTFRSVYMKEKSELNTLKAKRKIINCLEEKGYAAVDCDNQIDMVNREKVEEFCKAAEKEEQAAVDIVVVFDEGEIIQYHLESMNGKINVRLCQVKWKDNSPQANYYDEYEAYEWKYTEKGYLFLEEYHPPGFDGAPGETGFRVQPLDKTCRELNRKYVMPLGYALNNLLITNWDNQNYTELDFYDLYEKMYYMKYGKQVPYEANYGGVEYEVPEDEFEEVIKTYLPFSNTEIEKGTFYNSDNKTFRYRPRGLYDCEFPYEPYPEVISYEKLQDGTLKLMIEAVWEIRMLDQAITSELMIKPMEDGSFQYLSNKVIRSDQNANAGWYMPRLTEEEWEENYSNN
;
A
#
# COMPACT_ATOMS: atom_id res chain seq x y z
N MET A 1 -72.99 24.25 -22.45
CA MET A 1 -71.84 24.01 -23.32
C MET A 1 -70.61 24.41 -22.52
N ILE A 2 -69.95 23.43 -21.82
CA ILE A 2 -68.79 23.65 -20.95
C ILE A 2 -67.59 23.29 -21.76
N LEU A 3 -66.69 24.25 -21.99
CA LEU A 3 -65.45 24.12 -22.72
C LEU A 3 -64.39 23.64 -21.74
N ILE A 4 -63.95 22.39 -21.86
CA ILE A 4 -62.83 21.82 -21.09
C ILE A 4 -61.54 22.15 -21.84
N VAL A 5 -60.74 23.05 -21.27
CA VAL A 5 -59.37 23.32 -21.74
C VAL A 5 -58.42 22.26 -21.14
N LEU A 6 -57.92 21.31 -21.94
CA LEU A 6 -56.86 20.40 -21.62
C LEU A 6 -55.52 21.15 -21.71
N ILE A 7 -54.91 21.46 -20.57
CA ILE A 7 -53.53 21.94 -20.51
C ILE A 7 -52.62 20.72 -20.57
N VAL A 8 -51.94 20.53 -21.70
CA VAL A 8 -50.89 19.50 -21.85
C VAL A 8 -49.59 20.10 -21.27
N PHE A 9 -49.24 19.66 -20.07
CA PHE A 9 -47.86 19.86 -19.56
C PHE A 9 -46.94 18.85 -20.25
N THR A 10 -46.28 19.27 -21.33
CA THR A 10 -45.18 18.54 -21.92
C THR A 10 -43.94 18.78 -21.06
N GLY A 11 -43.45 17.69 -20.44
CA GLY A 11 -42.37 17.74 -19.48
C GLY A 11 -41.01 18.08 -20.08
N CYS A 12 -40.45 19.23 -19.69
CA CYS A 12 -39.04 19.59 -19.87
C CYS A 12 -38.10 18.80 -18.98
N GLY A 13 -38.58 17.89 -18.13
CA GLY A 13 -37.74 17.08 -17.21
C GLY A 13 -37.16 15.83 -17.85
N GLN A 14 -37.90 15.18 -18.71
CA GLN A 14 -37.49 13.93 -19.33
C GLN A 14 -36.34 14.08 -20.33
N ASN A 15 -36.30 15.15 -21.12
CA ASN A 15 -35.20 15.40 -22.07
C ASN A 15 -33.86 15.73 -21.39
N ARG A 16 -33.87 16.36 -20.20
CA ARG A 16 -32.63 16.68 -19.48
C ARG A 16 -32.01 15.47 -18.81
N ILE A 17 -32.78 14.47 -18.41
CA ILE A 17 -32.29 13.22 -17.80
C ILE A 17 -31.67 12.36 -18.90
N THR A 18 -32.31 12.19 -20.04
CA THR A 18 -31.79 11.45 -21.20
C THR A 18 -30.51 12.06 -21.77
N GLU A 19 -30.43 13.39 -21.91
CA GLU A 19 -29.23 14.09 -22.37
C GLU A 19 -28.00 13.91 -21.38
N LYS A 20 -28.26 13.88 -20.07
CA LYS A 20 -27.22 13.62 -19.08
C LYS A 20 -26.73 12.17 -19.12
N GLU A 21 -27.62 11.21 -19.24
CA GLU A 21 -27.33 9.79 -19.35
C GLU A 21 -26.55 9.49 -20.64
N GLU A 22 -26.99 9.99 -21.78
CA GLU A 22 -26.29 9.86 -23.07
C GLU A 22 -24.87 10.48 -23.02
N LYS A 23 -24.72 11.62 -22.37
CA LYS A 23 -23.42 12.27 -22.20
C LYS A 23 -22.50 11.43 -21.30
N LYS A 24 -23.01 10.85 -20.21
CA LYS A 24 -22.23 9.98 -19.31
C LYS A 24 -21.79 8.70 -20.03
N GLU A 25 -22.68 8.04 -20.77
CA GLU A 25 -22.33 6.84 -21.56
C GLU A 25 -21.28 7.15 -22.64
N THR A 26 -21.33 8.34 -23.27
CA THR A 26 -20.34 8.77 -24.25
C THR A 26 -18.95 8.94 -23.59
N VAL A 27 -18.86 9.64 -22.45
CA VAL A 27 -17.62 9.89 -21.71
C VAL A 27 -17.00 8.57 -21.22
N GLU A 28 -17.80 7.66 -20.66
CA GLU A 28 -17.37 6.34 -20.26
C GLU A 28 -16.82 5.54 -21.46
N SER A 29 -17.53 5.57 -22.61
CA SER A 29 -17.09 4.87 -23.81
C SER A 29 -15.76 5.41 -24.34
N GLU A 30 -15.55 6.73 -24.32
CA GLU A 30 -14.29 7.36 -24.70
C GLU A 30 -13.16 6.97 -23.76
N MET A 31 -13.36 7.05 -22.44
CA MET A 31 -12.37 6.65 -21.44
C MET A 31 -11.99 5.17 -21.57
N ASN A 32 -12.99 4.30 -21.75
CA ASN A 32 -12.78 2.87 -21.98
C ASN A 32 -11.96 2.59 -23.27
N ALA A 33 -12.16 3.38 -24.32
CA ALA A 33 -11.40 3.25 -25.56
C ALA A 33 -9.95 3.70 -25.39
N GLU A 34 -9.70 4.83 -24.71
CA GLU A 34 -8.35 5.33 -24.45
C GLU A 34 -7.58 4.40 -23.53
N ALA A 35 -8.17 3.88 -22.45
CA ALA A 35 -7.53 2.94 -21.55
C ALA A 35 -7.16 1.61 -22.26
N LYS A 36 -8.05 1.09 -23.09
CA LYS A 36 -7.72 -0.07 -23.96
C LYS A 36 -6.59 0.23 -24.93
N LYS A 37 -6.53 1.44 -25.48
CA LYS A 37 -5.45 1.88 -26.37
C LYS A 37 -4.12 1.97 -25.60
N ALA A 38 -4.10 2.49 -24.38
CA ALA A 38 -2.92 2.45 -23.52
C ALA A 38 -2.44 1.01 -23.31
N ALA A 39 -3.32 0.07 -22.96
CA ALA A 39 -2.99 -1.34 -22.81
C ALA A 39 -2.44 -1.98 -24.11
N GLN A 40 -2.96 -1.62 -25.27
CA GLN A 40 -2.46 -2.13 -26.57
C GLN A 40 -0.99 -1.74 -26.84
N THR A 41 -0.47 -0.67 -26.26
CA THR A 41 0.91 -0.21 -26.48
C THR A 41 1.93 -1.28 -26.07
N PHE A 42 1.64 -2.04 -25.02
CA PHE A 42 2.53 -3.07 -24.49
C PHE A 42 2.05 -4.52 -24.76
N ARG A 43 1.12 -4.71 -25.69
CA ARG A 43 0.61 -6.05 -26.02
C ARG A 43 1.71 -7.06 -26.34
N SER A 44 2.77 -6.64 -27.04
CA SER A 44 3.91 -7.51 -27.36
C SER A 44 4.67 -7.96 -26.12
N VAL A 45 4.83 -7.08 -25.12
CA VAL A 45 5.45 -7.40 -23.82
C VAL A 45 4.54 -8.35 -23.04
N TYR A 46 3.24 -8.05 -22.96
CA TYR A 46 2.25 -8.91 -22.31
C TYR A 46 2.31 -10.35 -22.85
N MET A 47 2.29 -10.50 -24.18
CA MET A 47 2.32 -11.82 -24.82
C MET A 47 3.62 -12.59 -24.59
N LYS A 48 4.75 -11.88 -24.50
CA LYS A 48 6.07 -12.49 -24.34
C LYS A 48 6.39 -12.84 -22.89
N GLU A 49 5.99 -11.98 -21.94
CA GLU A 49 6.36 -12.09 -20.52
C GLU A 49 5.20 -12.67 -19.67
N LYS A 50 4.23 -13.33 -20.27
CA LYS A 50 2.96 -13.72 -19.64
C LYS A 50 3.09 -14.48 -18.32
N SER A 51 4.15 -15.27 -18.13
CA SER A 51 4.44 -15.99 -16.88
C SER A 51 5.22 -15.19 -15.84
N GLU A 52 5.67 -13.98 -16.17
CA GLU A 52 6.55 -13.15 -15.35
C GLU A 52 6.01 -11.71 -15.16
N LEU A 53 4.74 -11.45 -15.50
CA LEU A 53 4.16 -10.11 -15.50
C LEU A 53 4.17 -9.43 -14.12
N ASN A 54 4.17 -10.21 -13.04
CA ASN A 54 4.30 -9.73 -11.66
C ASN A 54 5.74 -9.31 -11.30
N THR A 55 6.73 -9.58 -12.19
CA THR A 55 8.11 -9.19 -11.89
C THR A 55 8.35 -7.71 -12.19
N LEU A 56 9.19 -7.09 -11.36
CA LEU A 56 9.64 -5.71 -11.57
C LEU A 56 10.25 -5.48 -12.97
N LYS A 57 10.91 -6.51 -13.53
CA LYS A 57 11.48 -6.48 -14.87
C LYS A 57 10.42 -6.38 -15.96
N ALA A 58 9.33 -7.13 -15.83
CA ALA A 58 8.24 -7.08 -16.79
C ALA A 58 7.43 -5.78 -16.65
N LYS A 59 7.10 -5.35 -15.42
CA LYS A 59 6.46 -4.04 -15.15
C LYS A 59 7.27 -2.90 -15.77
N ARG A 60 8.60 -2.89 -15.62
CA ARG A 60 9.47 -1.88 -16.25
C ARG A 60 9.40 -1.87 -17.78
N LYS A 61 9.31 -3.05 -18.43
CA LYS A 61 9.13 -3.11 -19.89
C LYS A 61 7.78 -2.54 -20.32
N ILE A 62 6.73 -2.79 -19.55
CA ILE A 62 5.39 -2.23 -19.80
C ILE A 62 5.43 -0.71 -19.66
N ILE A 63 5.99 -0.20 -18.56
CA ILE A 63 6.13 1.24 -18.31
C ILE A 63 6.94 1.93 -19.42
N ASN A 64 8.04 1.34 -19.90
CA ASN A 64 8.80 1.89 -21.00
C ASN A 64 7.97 1.97 -22.31
N CYS A 65 7.11 1.00 -22.58
CA CYS A 65 6.20 1.08 -23.75
C CYS A 65 5.19 2.23 -23.61
N LEU A 66 4.70 2.48 -22.38
CA LEU A 66 3.81 3.59 -22.09
C LEU A 66 4.54 4.94 -22.19
N GLU A 67 5.79 5.02 -21.71
CA GLU A 67 6.68 6.18 -21.84
C GLU A 67 6.87 6.61 -23.32
N GLU A 68 7.20 5.64 -24.19
CA GLU A 68 7.38 5.88 -25.64
C GLU A 68 6.12 6.42 -26.31
N LYS A 69 4.95 6.20 -25.73
CA LYS A 69 3.66 6.73 -26.21
C LYS A 69 3.24 8.01 -25.51
N GLY A 70 4.06 8.49 -24.57
CA GLY A 70 3.86 9.75 -23.89
C GLY A 70 2.92 9.71 -22.69
N TYR A 71 2.58 8.53 -22.16
CA TYR A 71 1.83 8.42 -20.90
C TYR A 71 2.75 8.69 -19.70
N ALA A 72 2.25 9.39 -18.70
CA ALA A 72 2.83 9.32 -17.37
C ALA A 72 2.45 7.95 -16.80
N ALA A 73 3.44 7.17 -16.35
CA ALA A 73 3.17 5.80 -15.89
C ALA A 73 4.07 5.38 -14.73
N VAL A 74 3.50 4.61 -13.80
CA VAL A 74 4.16 4.07 -12.61
C VAL A 74 3.62 2.67 -12.32
N ASP A 75 4.33 1.85 -11.53
CA ASP A 75 3.81 0.60 -11.02
C ASP A 75 3.02 0.81 -9.71
N CYS A 76 2.07 -0.08 -9.42
CA CYS A 76 1.19 0.00 -8.25
C CYS A 76 1.93 0.00 -6.89
N ASP A 77 3.14 -0.54 -6.85
CA ASP A 77 3.94 -0.63 -5.62
C ASP A 77 4.96 0.53 -5.50
N ASN A 78 4.92 1.51 -6.39
CA ASN A 78 5.88 2.62 -6.49
C ASN A 78 7.36 2.19 -6.50
N GLN A 79 7.67 1.01 -7.08
CA GLN A 79 9.04 0.47 -7.17
C GLN A 79 9.80 0.90 -8.42
N ILE A 80 9.11 1.54 -9.36
CA ILE A 80 9.65 2.13 -10.58
C ILE A 80 9.33 3.61 -10.57
N ASP A 81 10.33 4.46 -10.89
CA ASP A 81 10.07 5.90 -11.00
C ASP A 81 9.04 6.18 -12.08
N MET A 82 8.15 7.14 -11.81
CA MET A 82 7.17 7.59 -12.78
C MET A 82 7.86 8.13 -14.02
N VAL A 83 7.53 7.58 -15.18
CA VAL A 83 7.97 8.10 -16.48
C VAL A 83 7.08 9.27 -16.92
N ASN A 84 7.61 10.21 -17.73
CA ASN A 84 6.93 11.45 -18.15
C ASN A 84 6.31 12.23 -16.98
N ARG A 85 6.93 12.16 -15.80
CA ARG A 85 6.47 12.75 -14.54
C ARG A 85 6.27 14.27 -14.62
N GLU A 86 7.03 14.94 -15.47
CA GLU A 86 6.95 16.40 -15.68
C GLU A 86 5.54 16.86 -16.07
N LYS A 87 4.76 16.00 -16.75
CA LYS A 87 3.36 16.29 -17.09
C LYS A 87 2.48 16.36 -15.84
N VAL A 88 2.71 15.44 -14.89
CA VAL A 88 1.98 15.43 -13.62
C VAL A 88 2.40 16.59 -12.73
N GLU A 89 3.69 16.92 -12.70
CA GLU A 89 4.21 18.10 -11.99
C GLU A 89 3.63 19.42 -12.54
N GLU A 90 3.54 19.54 -13.87
CA GLU A 90 2.92 20.70 -14.53
C GLU A 90 1.43 20.77 -14.23
N PHE A 91 0.72 19.64 -14.26
CA PHE A 91 -0.68 19.56 -13.87
C PHE A 91 -0.90 19.99 -12.42
N CYS A 92 -0.14 19.46 -11.46
CA CYS A 92 -0.24 19.86 -10.06
C CYS A 92 -0.01 21.36 -9.86
N LYS A 93 1.03 21.91 -10.50
CA LYS A 93 1.32 23.36 -10.45
C LYS A 93 0.22 24.22 -11.03
N ALA A 94 -0.46 23.75 -12.08
CA ALA A 94 -1.60 24.45 -12.67
C ALA A 94 -2.83 24.37 -11.75
N ALA A 95 -3.11 23.17 -11.19
CA ALA A 95 -4.22 22.97 -10.26
C ALA A 95 -4.07 23.82 -8.98
N GLU A 96 -2.86 23.94 -8.42
CA GLU A 96 -2.56 24.82 -7.28
C GLU A 96 -2.81 26.30 -7.57
N LYS A 97 -2.69 26.70 -8.83
CA LYS A 97 -3.00 28.08 -9.29
C LYS A 97 -4.45 28.26 -9.75
N GLU A 98 -5.28 27.23 -9.55
CA GLU A 98 -6.67 27.19 -10.01
C GLU A 98 -6.81 27.31 -11.56
N GLU A 99 -5.73 26.99 -12.30
CA GLU A 99 -5.72 26.99 -13.76
C GLU A 99 -6.30 25.69 -14.32
N GLN A 100 -6.83 25.75 -15.54
CA GLN A 100 -7.30 24.57 -16.23
C GLN A 100 -6.13 23.77 -16.78
N ALA A 101 -6.08 22.49 -16.45
CA ALA A 101 -5.09 21.55 -16.96
C ALA A 101 -5.68 20.14 -16.97
N ALA A 102 -5.04 19.24 -17.73
CA ALA A 102 -5.38 17.81 -17.72
C ALA A 102 -4.13 16.95 -17.85
N VAL A 103 -4.18 15.75 -17.25
CA VAL A 103 -3.13 14.76 -17.36
C VAL A 103 -3.67 13.34 -17.28
N ASP A 104 -3.03 12.43 -18.03
CA ASP A 104 -3.28 10.99 -17.93
C ASP A 104 -2.16 10.32 -17.15
N ILE A 105 -2.53 9.51 -16.14
CA ILE A 105 -1.61 8.68 -15.36
C ILE A 105 -2.02 7.22 -15.54
N VAL A 106 -1.06 6.34 -15.88
CA VAL A 106 -1.29 4.91 -15.99
C VAL A 106 -0.56 4.19 -14.87
N VAL A 107 -1.31 3.45 -14.05
CA VAL A 107 -0.76 2.57 -13.01
C VAL A 107 -0.74 1.15 -13.52
N VAL A 108 0.44 0.50 -13.45
CA VAL A 108 0.64 -0.89 -13.90
C VAL A 108 0.61 -1.83 -12.70
N PHE A 109 -0.33 -2.77 -12.73
CA PHE A 109 -0.51 -3.81 -11.72
C PHE A 109 0.12 -5.14 -12.13
N ASP A 110 0.01 -6.12 -11.27
CA ASP A 110 0.35 -7.50 -11.56
C ASP A 110 -0.49 -8.04 -12.73
N GLU A 111 -0.04 -9.11 -13.36
CA GLU A 111 -0.70 -9.73 -14.52
C GLU A 111 -0.86 -8.81 -15.74
N GLY A 112 -0.23 -7.62 -15.74
CA GLY A 112 -0.32 -6.63 -16.80
C GLY A 112 -1.66 -5.89 -16.84
N GLU A 113 -2.40 -5.89 -15.74
CA GLU A 113 -3.54 -5.00 -15.57
C GLU A 113 -3.07 -3.56 -15.48
N ILE A 114 -3.91 -2.63 -15.90
CA ILE A 114 -3.67 -1.20 -15.71
C ILE A 114 -4.92 -0.49 -15.22
N ILE A 115 -4.71 0.59 -14.48
CA ILE A 115 -5.73 1.63 -14.28
C ILE A 115 -5.21 2.89 -14.94
N GLN A 116 -5.97 3.46 -15.87
CA GLN A 116 -5.73 4.79 -16.39
C GLN A 116 -6.59 5.78 -15.64
N TYR A 117 -5.95 6.81 -15.09
CA TYR A 117 -6.57 7.98 -14.49
C TYR A 117 -6.47 9.13 -15.47
N HIS A 118 -7.59 9.80 -15.72
CA HIS A 118 -7.65 11.07 -16.41
C HIS A 118 -8.04 12.14 -15.40
N LEU A 119 -7.14 13.06 -15.12
CA LEU A 119 -7.33 14.14 -14.16
C LEU A 119 -7.54 15.46 -14.90
N GLU A 120 -8.59 16.18 -14.57
CA GLU A 120 -8.87 17.52 -15.09
C GLU A 120 -8.99 18.51 -13.93
N SER A 121 -8.16 19.56 -13.93
CA SER A 121 -8.31 20.67 -12.97
C SER A 121 -9.12 21.81 -13.54
N MET A 122 -9.98 22.37 -12.71
CA MET A 122 -10.76 23.58 -13.01
C MET A 122 -11.10 24.30 -11.70
N ASN A 123 -10.70 25.56 -11.58
CA ASN A 123 -11.00 26.39 -10.39
C ASN A 123 -10.54 25.73 -9.06
N GLY A 124 -9.36 25.11 -9.05
CA GLY A 124 -8.80 24.45 -7.87
C GLY A 124 -9.39 23.08 -7.53
N LYS A 125 -10.41 22.61 -8.27
CA LYS A 125 -11.01 21.28 -8.14
C LYS A 125 -10.41 20.33 -9.15
N ILE A 126 -10.31 19.05 -8.80
CA ILE A 126 -9.86 17.98 -9.69
C ILE A 126 -11.01 17.02 -9.93
N ASN A 127 -11.39 16.87 -11.21
CA ASN A 127 -12.26 15.80 -11.65
C ASN A 127 -11.41 14.61 -12.06
N VAL A 128 -11.76 13.45 -11.56
CA VAL A 128 -11.09 12.18 -11.80
C VAL A 128 -12.01 11.28 -12.61
N ARG A 129 -11.51 10.75 -13.71
CA ARG A 129 -12.12 9.62 -14.42
C ARG A 129 -11.10 8.50 -14.45
N LEU A 130 -11.51 7.32 -14.12
CA LEU A 130 -10.62 6.16 -14.14
C LEU A 130 -11.24 4.98 -14.87
N CYS A 131 -10.39 4.20 -15.53
CA CYS A 131 -10.78 2.96 -16.18
C CYS A 131 -9.75 1.87 -15.89
N GLN A 132 -10.20 0.76 -15.31
CA GLN A 132 -9.42 -0.45 -15.15
C GLN A 132 -9.51 -1.29 -16.41
N VAL A 133 -8.38 -1.76 -16.90
CA VAL A 133 -8.27 -2.68 -18.03
C VAL A 133 -7.59 -3.97 -17.59
N LYS A 134 -8.27 -5.07 -17.84
CA LYS A 134 -7.76 -6.45 -17.65
C LYS A 134 -7.58 -7.13 -18.99
N TRP A 135 -6.73 -8.16 -19.01
CA TRP A 135 -6.51 -8.96 -20.22
C TRP A 135 -7.40 -10.21 -20.20
N LYS A 136 -8.23 -10.35 -21.26
CA LYS A 136 -9.02 -11.55 -21.50
C LYS A 136 -8.77 -12.05 -22.91
N ASP A 137 -8.44 -13.32 -23.06
CA ASP A 137 -8.15 -13.96 -24.35
C ASP A 137 -7.13 -13.18 -25.20
N ASN A 138 -6.05 -12.68 -24.54
CA ASN A 138 -4.99 -11.86 -25.14
C ASN A 138 -5.46 -10.51 -25.74
N SER A 139 -6.59 -10.00 -25.26
CA SER A 139 -7.17 -8.73 -25.66
C SER A 139 -7.49 -7.89 -24.43
N PRO A 140 -7.14 -6.58 -24.40
CA PRO A 140 -7.50 -5.72 -23.28
C PRO A 140 -8.99 -5.43 -23.26
N GLN A 141 -9.60 -5.58 -22.10
CA GLN A 141 -11.01 -5.34 -21.85
C GLN A 141 -11.18 -4.31 -20.72
N ALA A 142 -11.98 -3.27 -20.94
CA ALA A 142 -12.41 -2.40 -19.85
C ALA A 142 -13.26 -3.21 -18.87
N ASN A 143 -12.91 -3.17 -17.59
CA ASN A 143 -13.51 -3.98 -16.54
C ASN A 143 -14.24 -3.15 -15.50
N TYR A 144 -13.81 -1.92 -15.27
CA TYR A 144 -14.40 -1.00 -14.32
C TYR A 144 -14.18 0.44 -14.79
N TYR A 145 -15.17 1.30 -14.59
CA TYR A 145 -15.10 2.74 -14.81
C TYR A 145 -15.65 3.47 -13.62
N ASP A 146 -15.03 4.58 -13.27
CA ASP A 146 -15.53 5.49 -12.26
C ASP A 146 -15.24 6.94 -12.62
N GLU A 147 -16.05 7.87 -12.06
CA GLU A 147 -15.93 9.32 -12.25
C GLU A 147 -16.38 10.06 -11.00
N TYR A 148 -15.49 10.87 -10.43
CA TYR A 148 -15.77 11.69 -9.25
C TYR A 148 -15.02 13.02 -9.27
N GLU A 149 -15.50 14.00 -8.50
CA GLU A 149 -14.74 15.19 -8.13
C GLU A 149 -13.97 14.87 -6.85
N ALA A 150 -12.64 15.02 -6.84
CA ALA A 150 -11.82 14.77 -5.66
C ALA A 150 -12.34 15.64 -4.50
N TYR A 151 -12.66 14.99 -3.38
CA TYR A 151 -13.10 15.64 -2.14
C TYR A 151 -11.94 16.44 -1.53
N GLU A 152 -10.77 15.83 -1.50
CA GLU A 152 -9.50 16.45 -1.16
C GLU A 152 -8.42 15.99 -2.15
N TRP A 153 -7.44 16.86 -2.39
CA TRP A 153 -6.23 16.50 -3.14
C TRP A 153 -5.04 17.26 -2.58
N LYS A 154 -3.86 16.68 -2.74
CA LYS A 154 -2.63 17.24 -2.21
C LYS A 154 -1.44 16.83 -3.07
N TYR A 155 -0.60 17.79 -3.45
CA TYR A 155 0.72 17.53 -3.97
C TYR A 155 1.76 17.90 -2.91
N THR A 156 2.50 16.90 -2.42
CA THR A 156 3.40 17.09 -1.28
C THR A 156 4.77 17.61 -1.71
N GLU A 157 5.52 18.19 -0.78
CA GLU A 157 6.91 18.64 -1.02
C GLU A 157 7.84 17.46 -1.39
N LYS A 158 7.53 16.24 -0.95
CA LYS A 158 8.26 15.02 -1.29
C LYS A 158 7.85 14.41 -2.62
N GLY A 159 6.87 15.00 -3.28
CA GLY A 159 6.44 14.65 -4.62
C GLY A 159 5.45 13.50 -4.71
N TYR A 160 4.54 13.41 -3.75
CA TYR A 160 3.35 12.57 -3.84
C TYR A 160 2.15 13.39 -4.27
N LEU A 161 1.39 12.90 -5.23
CA LEU A 161 0.03 13.35 -5.54
C LEU A 161 -0.94 12.40 -4.88
N PHE A 162 -1.73 12.90 -3.92
CA PHE A 162 -2.84 12.19 -3.30
C PHE A 162 -4.15 12.76 -3.78
N LEU A 163 -5.14 11.88 -3.94
CA LEU A 163 -6.53 12.17 -4.29
C LEU A 163 -7.44 11.40 -3.34
N GLU A 164 -8.55 12.00 -2.94
CA GLU A 164 -9.58 11.37 -2.12
C GLU A 164 -10.93 11.43 -2.84
N GLU A 165 -11.56 10.28 -3.01
CA GLU A 165 -12.99 10.17 -3.33
C GLU A 165 -13.80 10.20 -2.04
N TYR A 166 -14.84 11.00 -1.99
CA TYR A 166 -15.72 11.06 -0.81
C TYR A 166 -16.55 9.79 -0.67
N HIS A 167 -16.41 9.12 0.46
CA HIS A 167 -17.28 8.03 0.87
C HIS A 167 -18.13 8.43 2.09
N PRO A 168 -19.45 8.16 2.08
CA PRO A 168 -20.30 8.50 3.22
C PRO A 168 -19.95 7.66 4.47
N PRO A 169 -20.24 8.16 5.66
CA PRO A 169 -20.05 7.39 6.90
C PRO A 169 -20.74 6.03 6.84
N GLY A 170 -20.00 4.95 7.19
CA GLY A 170 -20.51 3.58 7.14
C GLY A 170 -20.34 2.90 5.77
N PHE A 171 -19.62 3.52 4.84
CA PHE A 171 -19.16 2.83 3.64
C PHE A 171 -18.21 1.69 4.02
N ASP A 172 -18.46 0.49 3.51
CA ASP A 172 -17.72 -0.73 3.79
C ASP A 172 -16.89 -1.23 2.58
N GLY A 173 -16.74 -0.39 1.55
CA GLY A 173 -15.93 -0.65 0.37
C GLY A 173 -14.44 -0.32 0.56
N ALA A 174 -13.71 -0.31 -0.56
CA ALA A 174 -12.32 0.11 -0.58
C ALA A 174 -12.17 1.58 -0.16
N PRO A 175 -11.02 1.99 0.41
CA PRO A 175 -10.73 3.40 0.67
C PRO A 175 -10.85 4.24 -0.59
N GLY A 176 -11.26 5.50 -0.43
CA GLY A 176 -11.36 6.44 -1.54
C GLY A 176 -10.04 7.12 -1.90
N GLU A 177 -9.01 6.92 -1.10
CA GLU A 177 -7.72 7.57 -1.26
C GLU A 177 -6.83 6.82 -2.26
N THR A 178 -6.11 7.60 -3.06
CA THR A 178 -5.13 7.10 -4.03
C THR A 178 -3.88 7.98 -3.99
N GLY A 179 -2.70 7.35 -4.01
CA GLY A 179 -1.41 8.03 -3.97
C GLY A 179 -0.53 7.68 -5.17
N PHE A 180 0.11 8.70 -5.76
CA PHE A 180 1.10 8.52 -6.83
C PHE A 180 2.42 9.16 -6.40
N ARG A 181 3.50 8.37 -6.39
CA ARG A 181 4.83 8.95 -6.26
C ARG A 181 5.27 9.53 -7.59
N VAL A 182 5.28 10.85 -7.69
CA VAL A 182 5.65 11.59 -8.91
C VAL A 182 7.16 11.84 -8.94
N GLN A 183 7.75 12.30 -7.82
CA GLN A 183 9.19 12.55 -7.75
C GLN A 183 9.98 11.22 -7.67
N PRO A 184 11.13 11.12 -8.37
CA PRO A 184 11.94 9.91 -8.34
C PRO A 184 12.58 9.68 -6.98
N LEU A 185 12.86 8.41 -6.68
CA LEU A 185 13.62 7.99 -5.52
C LEU A 185 14.96 7.40 -5.96
N ASP A 186 16.00 7.62 -5.17
CA ASP A 186 17.31 7.01 -5.45
C ASP A 186 17.20 5.49 -5.65
N LYS A 187 17.85 5.00 -6.70
CA LYS A 187 17.78 3.58 -7.08
C LYS A 187 18.28 2.65 -5.98
N THR A 188 19.35 3.05 -5.28
CA THR A 188 19.92 2.27 -4.18
C THR A 188 18.97 2.24 -3.00
N CYS A 189 18.31 3.36 -2.68
CA CYS A 189 17.26 3.40 -1.66
C CYS A 189 16.14 2.41 -1.97
N ARG A 190 15.65 2.36 -3.22
CA ARG A 190 14.64 1.37 -3.63
C ARG A 190 15.15 -0.08 -3.52
N GLU A 191 16.41 -0.34 -3.89
CA GLU A 191 17.00 -1.68 -3.77
C GLU A 191 17.13 -2.11 -2.30
N LEU A 192 17.56 -1.20 -1.42
CA LEU A 192 17.65 -1.44 0.02
C LEU A 192 16.26 -1.64 0.64
N ASN A 193 15.28 -0.83 0.22
CA ASN A 193 13.89 -0.97 0.65
C ASN A 193 13.35 -2.36 0.32
N ARG A 194 13.43 -2.79 -0.93
CA ARG A 194 12.97 -4.12 -1.37
C ARG A 194 13.66 -5.27 -0.64
N LYS A 195 14.96 -5.11 -0.38
CA LYS A 195 15.74 -6.19 0.25
C LYS A 195 15.50 -6.32 1.74
N TYR A 196 15.41 -5.21 2.45
CA TYR A 196 15.49 -5.20 3.91
C TYR A 196 14.22 -4.73 4.61
N VAL A 197 13.41 -3.88 3.98
CA VAL A 197 12.33 -3.20 4.68
C VAL A 197 10.95 -3.67 4.22
N MET A 198 10.70 -3.76 2.92
CA MET A 198 9.41 -4.23 2.40
C MET A 198 9.01 -5.65 2.87
N PRO A 199 9.93 -6.64 3.02
CA PRO A 199 9.54 -7.95 3.52
C PRO A 199 8.99 -7.90 4.95
N LEU A 200 9.46 -6.95 5.76
CA LEU A 200 8.96 -6.68 7.10
C LEU A 200 7.67 -5.85 7.02
N GLY A 201 7.71 -4.68 6.38
CA GLY A 201 6.60 -3.74 6.27
C GLY A 201 6.09 -3.23 7.62
N TYR A 202 4.86 -2.71 7.61
CA TYR A 202 4.17 -2.21 8.82
C TYR A 202 3.01 -3.11 9.25
N ALA A 203 2.63 -4.09 8.44
CA ALA A 203 1.56 -5.03 8.72
C ALA A 203 1.93 -5.95 9.88
N LEU A 204 1.04 -6.08 10.86
CA LEU A 204 1.13 -7.04 11.98
C LEU A 204 2.48 -7.07 12.69
N ASN A 205 3.15 -5.94 12.83
CA ASN A 205 4.36 -5.86 13.66
C ASN A 205 4.67 -4.41 14.04
N ASN A 206 5.39 -4.25 15.14
CA ASN A 206 5.76 -2.94 15.67
C ASN A 206 7.25 -2.59 15.54
N LEU A 207 8.04 -3.35 14.77
CA LEU A 207 9.48 -3.17 14.71
C LEU A 207 9.91 -1.77 14.24
N LEU A 208 9.23 -1.24 13.20
CA LEU A 208 9.57 0.06 12.61
C LEU A 208 8.93 1.26 13.34
N ILE A 209 7.95 1.01 14.22
CA ILE A 209 7.22 2.06 14.96
C ILE A 209 7.63 2.18 16.43
N THR A 210 8.53 1.31 16.89
CA THR A 210 9.01 1.22 18.26
C THR A 210 10.49 1.58 18.34
N ASN A 211 10.92 2.27 19.41
CA ASN A 211 12.34 2.46 19.69
C ASN A 211 12.87 1.21 20.38
N TRP A 212 13.83 0.55 19.75
CA TRP A 212 14.44 -0.64 20.33
C TRP A 212 15.91 -0.80 19.92
N ASP A 213 16.66 -1.48 20.77
CA ASP A 213 18.03 -1.95 20.55
C ASP A 213 18.28 -3.21 21.42
N ASN A 214 19.52 -3.69 21.46
CA ASN A 214 19.87 -4.87 22.26
C ASN A 214 19.76 -4.69 23.78
N GLN A 215 19.47 -3.50 24.28
CA GLN A 215 19.25 -3.21 25.71
C GLN A 215 17.80 -2.86 26.02
N ASN A 216 17.07 -2.30 25.07
CA ASN A 216 15.70 -1.81 25.18
C ASN A 216 14.81 -2.43 24.11
N TYR A 217 14.27 -3.60 24.37
CA TYR A 217 13.47 -4.37 23.39
C TYR A 217 12.13 -4.84 23.95
N THR A 218 11.81 -4.50 25.17
CA THR A 218 10.63 -4.99 25.90
C THR A 218 9.29 -4.52 25.31
N GLU A 219 9.30 -3.50 24.46
CA GLU A 219 8.10 -3.02 23.74
C GLU A 219 7.89 -3.77 22.40
N LEU A 220 8.84 -4.61 21.96
CA LEU A 220 8.67 -5.43 20.76
C LEU A 220 7.70 -6.57 21.02
N ASP A 221 6.76 -6.78 20.10
CA ASP A 221 5.90 -7.96 20.11
C ASP A 221 6.60 -9.12 19.38
N PHE A 222 7.20 -10.02 20.16
CA PHE A 222 7.93 -11.16 19.59
C PHE A 222 7.03 -12.17 18.87
N TYR A 223 5.73 -12.22 19.17
CA TYR A 223 4.81 -13.12 18.48
C TYR A 223 4.44 -12.58 17.10
N ASP A 224 4.21 -11.27 16.97
CA ASP A 224 4.03 -10.61 15.69
C ASP A 224 5.29 -10.75 14.84
N LEU A 225 6.46 -10.53 15.44
CA LEU A 225 7.75 -10.69 14.77
C LEU A 225 8.01 -12.14 14.35
N TYR A 226 7.62 -13.13 15.16
CA TYR A 226 7.71 -14.54 14.82
C TYR A 226 6.88 -14.86 13.55
N GLU A 227 5.62 -14.45 13.48
CA GLU A 227 4.78 -14.67 12.31
C GLU A 227 5.40 -14.05 11.06
N LYS A 228 5.81 -12.78 11.16
CA LYS A 228 6.38 -12.03 10.04
C LYS A 228 7.70 -12.62 9.58
N MET A 229 8.61 -12.91 10.50
CA MET A 229 9.92 -13.45 10.19
C MET A 229 9.88 -14.92 9.76
N TYR A 230 8.88 -15.69 10.21
CA TYR A 230 8.61 -17.03 9.71
C TYR A 230 8.28 -16.98 8.21
N TYR A 231 7.40 -16.06 7.80
CA TYR A 231 7.10 -15.85 6.38
C TYR A 231 8.34 -15.40 5.59
N MET A 232 9.13 -14.47 6.12
CA MET A 232 10.36 -14.01 5.49
C MET A 232 11.37 -15.15 5.29
N LYS A 233 11.44 -16.09 6.22
CA LYS A 233 12.40 -17.21 6.22
C LYS A 233 11.95 -18.35 5.32
N TYR A 234 10.68 -18.74 5.38
CA TYR A 234 10.17 -19.97 4.78
C TYR A 234 9.25 -19.74 3.58
N GLY A 235 8.82 -18.49 3.30
CA GLY A 235 7.90 -18.13 2.22
C GLY A 235 6.48 -18.68 2.42
N LYS A 236 6.10 -19.01 3.66
CA LYS A 236 4.78 -19.54 4.03
C LYS A 236 4.37 -19.03 5.41
N GLN A 237 3.08 -19.01 5.69
CA GLN A 237 2.55 -18.66 7.00
C GLN A 237 2.95 -19.68 8.06
N VAL A 238 2.92 -19.28 9.34
CA VAL A 238 3.08 -20.20 10.48
C VAL A 238 2.04 -21.31 10.42
N PRO A 239 2.36 -22.55 10.83
CA PRO A 239 1.44 -23.69 10.74
C PRO A 239 0.37 -23.72 11.87
N TYR A 240 0.13 -22.60 12.52
CA TYR A 240 -0.75 -22.44 13.68
C TYR A 240 -1.94 -21.55 13.28
N GLU A 241 -3.02 -22.17 12.84
CA GLU A 241 -4.16 -21.46 12.27
C GLU A 241 -5.02 -20.79 13.36
N ALA A 242 -5.42 -19.55 13.13
CA ALA A 242 -6.38 -18.82 13.95
C ALA A 242 -7.78 -19.43 13.83
N ASN A 243 -8.62 -19.30 14.87
CA ASN A 243 -10.05 -19.54 14.80
C ASN A 243 -10.84 -18.47 15.57
N TYR A 244 -12.12 -18.34 15.26
CA TYR A 244 -12.99 -17.32 15.84
C TYR A 244 -13.28 -17.53 17.34
N GLY A 245 -13.08 -18.73 17.87
CA GLY A 245 -13.31 -19.08 19.27
C GLY A 245 -12.08 -18.85 20.16
N GLY A 246 -10.98 -18.36 19.57
CA GLY A 246 -9.68 -18.34 20.21
C GLY A 246 -9.04 -19.72 20.21
N VAL A 247 -7.73 -19.77 20.02
CA VAL A 247 -6.94 -21.00 20.05
C VAL A 247 -5.55 -20.70 20.60
N GLU A 248 -4.99 -21.67 21.31
CA GLU A 248 -3.67 -21.57 21.91
C GLU A 248 -2.82 -22.76 21.48
N TYR A 249 -1.57 -22.51 21.15
CA TYR A 249 -0.59 -23.49 20.71
C TYR A 249 0.65 -23.46 21.59
N GLU A 250 1.32 -24.58 21.63
CA GLU A 250 2.66 -24.75 22.23
C GLU A 250 3.69 -24.84 21.11
N VAL A 251 4.38 -23.73 20.81
CA VAL A 251 5.42 -23.69 19.79
C VAL A 251 6.74 -24.17 20.36
N PRO A 252 7.42 -25.18 19.75
CA PRO A 252 8.72 -25.63 20.23
C PRO A 252 9.77 -24.51 20.35
N GLU A 253 10.58 -24.54 21.41
CA GLU A 253 11.63 -23.55 21.70
C GLU A 253 12.56 -23.34 20.52
N ASP A 254 13.05 -24.43 19.93
CA ASP A 254 13.99 -24.39 18.81
C ASP A 254 13.38 -23.76 17.54
N GLU A 255 12.12 -23.99 17.26
CA GLU A 255 11.43 -23.39 16.13
C GLU A 255 11.27 -21.87 16.30
N PHE A 256 10.72 -21.44 17.44
CA PHE A 256 10.46 -20.02 17.72
C PHE A 256 11.76 -19.20 17.73
N GLU A 257 12.73 -19.66 18.50
CA GLU A 257 14.03 -18.99 18.65
C GLU A 257 14.83 -18.95 17.34
N GLU A 258 14.83 -20.03 16.57
CA GLU A 258 15.52 -20.06 15.28
C GLU A 258 14.99 -18.99 14.33
N VAL A 259 13.66 -18.79 14.29
CA VAL A 259 13.05 -17.77 13.44
C VAL A 259 13.48 -16.37 13.90
N ILE A 260 13.29 -16.06 15.18
CA ILE A 260 13.63 -14.74 15.74
C ILE A 260 15.12 -14.44 15.56
N LYS A 261 16.01 -15.37 15.94
CA LYS A 261 17.48 -15.20 15.87
C LYS A 261 18.03 -15.10 14.45
N THR A 262 17.29 -15.57 13.46
CA THR A 262 17.67 -15.38 12.06
C THR A 262 17.76 -13.89 11.73
N TYR A 263 16.83 -13.06 12.25
CA TYR A 263 16.71 -11.64 11.91
C TYR A 263 17.03 -10.67 13.04
N LEU A 264 17.06 -11.14 14.29
CA LEU A 264 17.30 -10.30 15.46
C LEU A 264 18.43 -10.88 16.33
N PRO A 265 19.33 -10.03 16.88
CA PRO A 265 20.50 -10.48 17.64
C PRO A 265 20.17 -10.74 19.13
N PHE A 266 18.99 -11.28 19.43
CA PHE A 266 18.59 -11.58 20.82
C PHE A 266 19.01 -12.98 21.26
N SER A 267 19.40 -13.10 22.55
CA SER A 267 19.64 -14.37 23.20
C SER A 267 18.34 -15.09 23.57
N ASN A 268 18.40 -16.39 23.85
CA ASN A 268 17.26 -17.16 24.35
C ASN A 268 16.60 -16.46 25.55
N THR A 269 17.41 -16.10 26.56
CA THR A 269 16.89 -15.45 27.77
C THR A 269 16.18 -14.11 27.50
N GLU A 270 16.56 -13.37 26.46
CA GLU A 270 15.90 -12.13 26.07
C GLU A 270 14.57 -12.42 25.40
N ILE A 271 14.50 -13.44 24.54
CA ILE A 271 13.27 -13.89 23.89
C ILE A 271 12.28 -14.43 24.94
N GLU A 272 12.76 -15.32 25.84
CA GLU A 272 11.97 -15.89 26.92
C GLU A 272 11.33 -14.84 27.83
N LYS A 273 12.06 -13.76 28.13
CA LYS A 273 11.54 -12.65 28.96
C LYS A 273 10.45 -11.82 28.30
N GLY A 274 10.45 -11.73 26.97
CA GLY A 274 9.48 -11.00 26.18
C GLY A 274 8.25 -11.84 25.74
N THR A 275 8.15 -13.10 26.22
CA THR A 275 7.15 -14.07 25.77
C THR A 275 6.62 -14.92 26.92
N PHE A 276 5.62 -15.76 26.65
CA PHE A 276 5.13 -16.77 27.60
C PHE A 276 5.86 -18.09 27.37
N TYR A 277 7.08 -18.18 27.91
CA TYR A 277 7.91 -19.37 27.83
C TYR A 277 7.64 -20.37 28.96
N ASN A 278 7.49 -21.66 28.62
CA ASN A 278 7.34 -22.76 29.56
C ASN A 278 8.61 -23.60 29.56
N SER A 279 9.42 -23.49 30.62
CA SER A 279 10.70 -24.20 30.79
C SER A 279 10.53 -25.69 30.98
N ASP A 280 9.39 -26.20 31.47
CA ASP A 280 9.17 -27.61 31.79
C ASP A 280 9.01 -28.44 30.50
N ASN A 281 8.32 -27.92 29.51
CA ASN A 281 8.12 -28.59 28.21
C ASN A 281 8.89 -27.94 27.06
N LYS A 282 9.60 -26.83 27.31
CA LYS A 282 10.41 -26.09 26.34
C LYS A 282 9.59 -25.57 25.16
N THR A 283 8.52 -24.85 25.47
CA THR A 283 7.62 -24.28 24.47
C THR A 283 7.31 -22.84 24.78
N PHE A 284 6.92 -22.11 23.73
CA PHE A 284 6.31 -20.79 23.82
C PHE A 284 4.80 -20.93 23.63
N ARG A 285 4.01 -20.42 24.57
CA ARG A 285 2.56 -20.34 24.42
C ARG A 285 2.23 -19.29 23.40
N TYR A 286 1.64 -19.70 22.29
CA TYR A 286 1.34 -18.86 21.14
C TYR A 286 -0.17 -18.82 20.86
N ARG A 287 -0.69 -17.63 20.67
CA ARG A 287 -2.08 -17.35 20.31
C ARG A 287 -2.10 -16.58 18.99
N PRO A 288 -2.51 -17.18 17.86
CA PRO A 288 -2.66 -16.42 16.62
C PRO A 288 -3.69 -15.32 16.82
N ARG A 289 -3.51 -14.20 16.09
CA ARG A 289 -4.48 -13.10 16.12
C ARG A 289 -5.86 -13.59 15.67
N GLY A 290 -6.90 -13.14 16.35
CA GLY A 290 -8.28 -13.58 16.16
C GLY A 290 -9.21 -12.41 15.83
N LEU A 291 -10.50 -12.59 16.18
CA LEU A 291 -11.54 -11.60 15.85
C LEU A 291 -11.35 -10.26 16.58
N TYR A 292 -10.80 -10.27 17.79
CA TYR A 292 -10.74 -9.10 18.66
C TYR A 292 -9.41 -8.33 18.59
N ASP A 293 -8.40 -8.88 17.93
CA ASP A 293 -7.11 -8.25 17.63
C ASP A 293 -6.71 -8.36 16.16
N CYS A 294 -7.72 -8.39 15.28
CA CYS A 294 -7.50 -8.40 13.85
C CYS A 294 -6.81 -7.10 13.39
N GLU A 295 -6.05 -7.24 12.32
CA GLU A 295 -5.32 -6.14 11.71
C GLU A 295 -6.24 -5.09 11.10
N PHE A 296 -5.80 -3.84 11.10
CA PHE A 296 -6.36 -2.80 10.26
C PHE A 296 -5.86 -3.00 8.81
N PRO A 297 -6.73 -3.10 7.81
CA PRO A 297 -6.36 -3.61 6.47
C PRO A 297 -5.62 -2.61 5.58
N TYR A 298 -5.33 -1.39 6.04
CA TYR A 298 -4.76 -0.31 5.22
C TYR A 298 -3.59 0.35 5.93
N GLU A 299 -2.56 -0.45 6.22
CA GLU A 299 -1.31 0.01 6.78
C GLU A 299 -0.50 0.82 5.76
N PRO A 300 0.42 1.70 6.22
CA PRO A 300 1.35 2.37 5.33
C PRO A 300 2.37 1.39 4.71
N TYR A 301 2.94 1.77 3.59
CA TYR A 301 4.10 1.07 3.05
C TYR A 301 5.40 1.82 3.38
N PRO A 302 6.52 1.11 3.56
CA PRO A 302 7.80 1.73 3.89
C PRO A 302 8.52 2.23 2.65
N GLU A 303 9.19 3.36 2.79
CA GLU A 303 10.08 3.92 1.79
C GLU A 303 11.42 4.30 2.39
N VAL A 304 12.52 3.71 1.91
CA VAL A 304 13.87 4.14 2.27
C VAL A 304 14.21 5.38 1.49
N ILE A 305 14.41 6.51 2.19
CA ILE A 305 14.68 7.82 1.59
C ILE A 305 16.16 8.20 1.58
N SER A 306 16.95 7.61 2.48
CA SER A 306 18.40 7.76 2.50
C SER A 306 19.07 6.60 3.23
N TYR A 307 20.39 6.43 3.00
CA TYR A 307 21.16 5.39 3.64
C TYR A 307 22.59 5.85 3.91
N GLU A 308 23.22 5.23 4.90
CA GLU A 308 24.63 5.36 5.22
C GLU A 308 25.23 3.97 5.46
N LYS A 309 26.41 3.72 4.86
CA LYS A 309 27.17 2.49 5.16
C LYS A 309 28.30 2.83 6.12
N LEU A 310 28.25 2.23 7.31
CA LEU A 310 29.24 2.43 8.34
C LEU A 310 30.53 1.63 8.07
N GLN A 311 31.60 1.93 8.81
CA GLN A 311 32.93 1.32 8.61
C GLN A 311 32.96 -0.19 8.87
N ASP A 312 32.11 -0.68 9.76
CA ASP A 312 31.95 -2.11 10.08
C ASP A 312 31.02 -2.86 9.11
N GLY A 313 30.56 -2.19 8.07
CA GLY A 313 29.66 -2.72 7.07
C GLY A 313 28.16 -2.65 7.43
N THR A 314 27.82 -2.18 8.62
CA THR A 314 26.42 -1.92 9.02
C THR A 314 25.80 -0.85 8.14
N LEU A 315 24.53 -1.03 7.81
CA LEU A 315 23.71 -0.05 7.08
C LEU A 315 22.79 0.69 8.05
N LYS A 316 22.75 1.99 7.92
CA LYS A 316 21.78 2.86 8.55
C LYS A 316 20.81 3.33 7.49
N LEU A 317 19.53 3.01 7.63
CA LEU A 317 18.48 3.36 6.70
C LEU A 317 17.53 4.37 7.33
N MET A 318 17.25 5.46 6.63
CA MET A 318 16.16 6.38 6.99
C MET A 318 14.91 5.94 6.24
N ILE A 319 13.86 5.61 6.97
CA ILE A 319 12.61 5.04 6.45
C ILE A 319 11.47 5.99 6.76
N GLU A 320 10.61 6.21 5.78
CA GLU A 320 9.34 6.91 5.95
C GLU A 320 8.17 5.97 5.67
N ALA A 321 7.12 6.12 6.47
CA ALA A 321 5.85 5.43 6.28
C ALA A 321 4.95 6.27 5.37
N VAL A 322 4.62 5.79 4.19
CA VAL A 322 3.66 6.44 3.29
C VAL A 322 2.28 5.83 3.58
N TRP A 323 1.36 6.66 4.07
CA TRP A 323 0.03 6.23 4.48
C TRP A 323 -1.06 6.87 3.61
N GLU A 324 -1.44 6.15 2.56
CA GLU A 324 -2.33 6.68 1.51
C GLU A 324 -3.68 7.10 2.06
N ILE A 325 -4.32 6.28 2.89
CA ILE A 325 -5.64 6.60 3.47
C ILE A 325 -5.67 7.82 4.42
N ARG A 326 -4.51 8.43 4.66
CA ARG A 326 -4.36 9.69 5.39
C ARG A 326 -3.66 10.75 4.56
N MET A 327 -3.39 10.44 3.30
CA MET A 327 -2.65 11.29 2.37
C MET A 327 -1.33 11.82 2.98
N LEU A 328 -0.59 10.93 3.68
CA LEU A 328 0.66 11.23 4.35
C LEU A 328 1.81 10.49 3.69
N ASP A 329 2.79 11.22 3.20
CA ASP A 329 4.04 10.67 2.67
C ASP A 329 5.13 10.50 3.75
N GLN A 330 4.82 10.86 5.00
CA GLN A 330 5.69 10.79 6.15
C GLN A 330 4.88 10.57 7.44
N ALA A 331 4.05 9.54 7.47
CA ALA A 331 3.25 9.24 8.67
C ALA A 331 4.13 8.91 9.88
N ILE A 332 5.25 8.22 9.69
CA ILE A 332 6.31 8.00 10.69
C ILE A 332 7.66 8.01 9.96
N THR A 333 8.67 8.57 10.62
CA THR A 333 10.07 8.46 10.19
C THR A 333 10.84 7.63 11.20
N SER A 334 11.63 6.67 10.72
CA SER A 334 12.51 5.86 11.57
C SER A 334 13.90 5.67 10.99
N GLU A 335 14.88 5.49 11.87
CA GLU A 335 16.26 5.12 11.57
C GLU A 335 16.46 3.65 11.93
N LEU A 336 16.62 2.80 10.93
CA LEU A 336 16.81 1.36 11.08
C LEU A 336 18.28 0.99 10.87
N MET A 337 18.86 0.28 11.81
CA MET A 337 20.21 -0.26 11.70
C MET A 337 20.16 -1.74 11.28
N ILE A 338 20.92 -2.09 10.23
CA ILE A 338 20.93 -3.46 9.66
C ILE A 338 22.36 -3.92 9.49
N LYS A 339 22.62 -5.15 9.85
CA LYS A 339 23.91 -5.83 9.59
C LYS A 339 23.75 -6.85 8.46
N PRO A 340 24.20 -6.52 7.23
CA PRO A 340 24.34 -7.53 6.18
C PRO A 340 25.43 -8.54 6.53
N MET A 341 25.20 -9.83 6.20
CA MET A 341 26.14 -10.92 6.39
C MET A 341 26.77 -11.34 5.05
N GLU A 342 27.91 -12.02 5.11
CA GLU A 342 28.64 -12.47 3.91
C GLU A 342 27.87 -13.51 3.09
N ASP A 343 27.02 -14.30 3.71
CA ASP A 343 26.17 -15.31 3.07
C ASP A 343 24.91 -14.71 2.41
N GLY A 344 24.74 -13.38 2.50
CA GLY A 344 23.59 -12.66 1.94
C GLY A 344 22.40 -12.50 2.90
N SER A 345 22.43 -13.17 4.07
CA SER A 345 21.50 -12.94 5.17
C SER A 345 21.73 -11.58 5.83
N PHE A 346 20.88 -11.20 6.77
CA PHE A 346 21.02 -9.93 7.51
C PHE A 346 20.33 -10.00 8.86
N GLN A 347 20.69 -9.10 9.75
CA GLN A 347 19.99 -8.89 11.01
C GLN A 347 19.64 -7.41 11.19
N TYR A 348 18.46 -7.15 11.74
CA TYR A 348 18.08 -5.85 12.28
C TYR A 348 18.77 -5.67 13.63
N LEU A 349 19.41 -4.53 13.85
CA LEU A 349 20.16 -4.27 15.08
C LEU A 349 19.47 -3.30 16.04
N SER A 350 18.77 -2.32 15.50
CA SER A 350 18.01 -1.34 16.27
C SER A 350 17.08 -0.55 15.35
N ASN A 351 16.04 0.04 15.93
CA ASN A 351 15.20 1.05 15.30
C ASN A 351 15.01 2.25 16.22
N LYS A 352 15.04 3.43 15.65
CA LYS A 352 14.79 4.68 16.34
C LYS A 352 13.75 5.49 15.60
N VAL A 353 12.59 5.69 16.22
CA VAL A 353 11.56 6.60 15.70
C VAL A 353 12.04 8.03 15.85
N ILE A 354 12.08 8.76 14.74
CA ILE A 354 12.46 10.17 14.72
C ILE A 354 11.22 11.00 15.03
N ARG A 355 11.22 11.68 16.15
CA ARG A 355 10.09 12.53 16.57
C ARG A 355 9.94 13.73 15.64
N SER A 356 8.72 13.94 15.17
CA SER A 356 8.33 15.06 14.33
C SER A 356 6.88 15.43 14.66
N ASP A 357 6.53 16.70 14.52
CA ASP A 357 5.14 17.17 14.66
C ASP A 357 4.24 16.63 13.52
N GLN A 358 4.83 16.08 12.46
CA GLN A 358 4.14 15.46 11.34
C GLN A 358 3.87 13.97 11.55
N ASN A 359 4.52 13.32 12.56
CA ASN A 359 4.31 11.92 12.81
C ASN A 359 2.86 11.67 13.26
N ALA A 360 2.18 10.83 12.52
CA ALA A 360 0.85 10.33 12.89
C ALA A 360 0.94 9.35 14.07
N ASN A 361 -0.16 9.18 14.78
CA ASN A 361 -0.31 8.02 15.64
C ASN A 361 -0.38 6.76 14.74
N ALA A 362 0.36 5.70 15.08
CA ALA A 362 0.39 4.43 14.37
C ALA A 362 -0.93 3.65 14.52
N GLY A 363 -2.04 4.27 14.15
CA GLY A 363 -3.39 3.71 14.29
C GLY A 363 -3.69 2.51 13.39
N TRP A 364 -2.77 2.13 12.50
CA TRP A 364 -2.84 0.90 11.72
C TRP A 364 -2.36 -0.32 12.52
N TYR A 365 -1.52 -0.15 13.53
CA TYR A 365 -1.04 -1.23 14.37
C TYR A 365 -1.97 -1.42 15.59
N MET A 366 -2.48 -2.62 15.74
CA MET A 366 -3.23 -3.04 16.89
C MET A 366 -2.35 -3.98 17.74
N PRO A 367 -2.04 -3.65 18.99
CA PRO A 367 -1.36 -4.57 19.91
C PRO A 367 -2.13 -5.88 20.05
N ARG A 368 -1.44 -6.98 20.34
CA ARG A 368 -2.09 -8.24 20.72
C ARG A 368 -2.86 -8.08 22.01
N LEU A 369 -3.91 -8.87 22.16
CA LEU A 369 -4.66 -8.92 23.43
C LEU A 369 -3.74 -9.30 24.59
N THR A 370 -3.88 -8.58 25.69
CA THR A 370 -3.33 -9.00 26.97
C THR A 370 -3.98 -10.29 27.46
N GLU A 371 -3.41 -10.95 28.47
CA GLU A 371 -4.04 -12.13 29.10
C GLU A 371 -5.49 -11.85 29.56
N GLU A 372 -5.70 -10.71 30.22
CA GLU A 372 -7.01 -10.32 30.75
C GLU A 372 -8.02 -10.10 29.62
N GLU A 373 -7.65 -9.36 28.58
CA GLU A 373 -8.50 -9.14 27.41
C GLU A 373 -8.77 -10.43 26.63
N TRP A 374 -7.79 -11.32 26.54
CA TRP A 374 -7.99 -12.61 25.88
C TRP A 374 -8.96 -13.49 26.65
N GLU A 375 -8.83 -13.58 27.98
CA GLU A 375 -9.76 -14.31 28.83
C GLU A 375 -11.18 -13.73 28.76
N GLU A 376 -11.33 -12.40 28.78
CA GLU A 376 -12.63 -11.75 28.65
C GLU A 376 -13.34 -12.06 27.35
N ASN A 377 -12.59 -12.10 26.24
CA ASN A 377 -13.17 -12.25 24.90
C ASN A 377 -13.36 -13.71 24.48
N TYR A 378 -12.52 -14.65 24.96
CA TYR A 378 -12.51 -16.03 24.47
C TYR A 378 -12.87 -17.09 25.52
N SER A 379 -12.63 -16.86 26.82
CA SER A 379 -12.91 -17.89 27.85
C SER A 379 -14.39 -18.02 28.22
N ASN A 380 -15.26 -17.11 27.77
CA ASN A 380 -16.69 -17.12 28.05
C ASN A 380 -17.56 -17.72 26.92
N ASN A 381 -16.95 -18.35 25.94
CA ASN A 381 -17.66 -19.01 24.82
C ASN A 381 -17.68 -20.54 24.92
#